data_3f6279c802c7235ae0446de384e4d526
#
_entry.id   3f6279c802c7235ae0446de384e4d526
#
_cell.length_a   1.000
_cell.length_b   1.000
_cell.length_c   1.000
_cell.angle_alpha   90.00
_cell.angle_beta   90.00
_cell.angle_gamma   90.00
#
_symmetry.space_group_name_H-M   'P 1'
#
loop_
_entity.id
_entity.type
_entity.pdbx_description
1 polymer ?
#
loop_
_entity_poly.entity_id
_entity_poly.type
_entity_poly.pdbx_seq_one_letter_code
_entity_poly.pdbx_strand_id
1 'polypeptide(L)'
;MAVSTGIDSMSLLYSLLNDYQHTYRKLTCVHVNHGLREQSYEEEAFLREYCHQHHIDIYIKRLDLSDIVADGNSIQQEARQRRYEWFGDIIAQLRADVLLTAHHLDDQLETIIYRLFTGRSTRNSLGMTYESYFNQYKVYRPMLNLKKTEILAYQYANQIPYYEDMSNQDRKYVRNDIRQRIIPAINENPHLNAHQLLKLKDWHDIELQSLKEQAETFINNEVSKSKYLTYSFSRTAFNELNVNIKSVVMDLLFEKLDCHLAMPQHAYDEWFEQIRNDKSQFNIHVTDEWIIQIAYDKLIIMAKSEMDQYILDRICIRKPGTYEFNDYQIDIHPDLPQQLYPLTVRVRQNGDVYKLNGQKGHKKVSRLFIDKKVTLAERQRIPLIINQENAVLAIGDLYVKENFKE
;
A
#
# COMPACT_ATOMS: atom_id res chain seq x y z
N MET A 1 -8.62 25.60 -2.14
CA MET A 1 -8.35 25.66 -0.69
C MET A 1 -9.52 25.08 0.08
N ALA A 2 -9.27 24.23 1.07
CA ALA A 2 -10.31 23.73 2.00
C ALA A 2 -10.58 24.77 3.10
N VAL A 3 -11.84 25.15 3.29
CA VAL A 3 -12.27 26.16 4.27
C VAL A 3 -13.35 25.58 5.18
N SER A 4 -13.12 25.64 6.49
CA SER A 4 -14.05 25.16 7.52
C SER A 4 -14.83 26.30 8.22
N THR A 5 -14.66 27.55 7.80
CA THR A 5 -15.13 28.79 8.45
C THR A 5 -14.47 29.12 9.80
N GLY A 6 -13.73 28.19 10.37
CA GLY A 6 -12.96 28.45 11.61
C GLY A 6 -11.80 29.41 11.39
N ILE A 7 -11.32 29.98 12.48
CA ILE A 7 -10.30 31.04 12.51
C ILE A 7 -9.06 30.72 11.66
N ASP A 8 -8.55 29.47 11.68
CA ASP A 8 -7.33 29.10 10.95
C ASP A 8 -7.55 29.14 9.44
N SER A 9 -8.67 28.55 8.98
CA SER A 9 -9.01 28.54 7.56
C SER A 9 -9.37 29.92 7.02
N MET A 10 -10.05 30.74 7.81
CA MET A 10 -10.36 32.12 7.41
C MET A 10 -9.13 33.02 7.40
N SER A 11 -8.20 32.84 8.36
CA SER A 11 -6.92 33.56 8.37
C SER A 11 -6.06 33.20 7.16
N LEU A 12 -5.98 31.92 6.79
CA LEU A 12 -5.26 31.49 5.58
C LEU A 12 -5.92 32.07 4.33
N LEU A 13 -7.26 32.02 4.23
CA LEU A 13 -7.99 32.58 3.09
C LEU A 13 -7.74 34.07 2.94
N TYR A 14 -7.82 34.81 4.04
CA TYR A 14 -7.57 36.24 4.08
C TYR A 14 -6.15 36.59 3.64
N SER A 15 -5.14 35.88 4.17
CA SER A 15 -3.73 36.10 3.81
C SER A 15 -3.46 35.82 2.33
N LEU A 16 -4.08 34.80 1.76
CA LEU A 16 -3.97 34.52 0.32
C LEU A 16 -4.58 35.68 -0.53
N LEU A 17 -5.68 36.22 -0.07
CA LEU A 17 -6.36 37.32 -0.78
C LEU A 17 -5.67 38.67 -0.70
N ASN A 18 -4.92 38.94 0.39
CA ASN A 18 -4.33 40.24 0.64
C ASN A 18 -2.81 40.27 0.52
N ASP A 19 -2.12 39.23 1.12
CA ASP A 19 -0.67 39.25 1.22
C ASP A 19 0.00 38.43 0.11
N TYR A 20 -0.67 37.35 -0.37
CA TYR A 20 -0.07 36.34 -1.24
C TYR A 20 -0.77 36.19 -2.60
N GLN A 21 -1.52 37.19 -3.08
CA GLN A 21 -2.19 37.17 -4.38
C GLN A 21 -1.25 36.86 -5.56
N HIS A 22 0.01 37.29 -5.45
CA HIS A 22 1.03 37.10 -6.48
C HIS A 22 1.57 35.68 -6.59
N THR A 23 1.21 34.78 -5.64
CA THR A 23 1.76 33.42 -5.56
C THR A 23 0.92 32.36 -6.31
N TYR A 24 -0.27 32.71 -6.76
CA TYR A 24 -1.17 31.79 -7.45
C TYR A 24 -1.89 32.49 -8.63
N ARG A 25 -2.39 31.70 -9.57
CA ARG A 25 -3.16 32.20 -10.71
C ARG A 25 -4.67 32.31 -10.43
N LYS A 26 -5.19 31.28 -9.77
CA LYS A 26 -6.60 31.17 -9.40
C LYS A 26 -6.74 30.50 -8.06
N LEU A 27 -7.59 31.07 -7.20
CA LEU A 27 -7.97 30.50 -5.91
C LEU A 27 -9.45 30.08 -5.99
N THR A 28 -9.74 28.86 -5.52
CA THR A 28 -11.09 28.33 -5.41
C THR A 28 -11.27 27.74 -4.01
N CYS A 29 -12.40 28.00 -3.37
CA CYS A 29 -12.73 27.44 -2.07
C CYS A 29 -13.52 26.13 -2.20
N VAL A 30 -13.22 25.16 -1.33
CA VAL A 30 -14.02 23.95 -1.14
C VAL A 30 -14.44 23.86 0.32
N HIS A 31 -15.71 23.63 0.56
CA HIS A 31 -16.29 23.52 1.90
C HIS A 31 -17.11 22.25 2.03
N VAL A 32 -17.00 21.58 3.18
CA VAL A 32 -17.81 20.40 3.49
C VAL A 32 -18.68 20.70 4.70
N ASN A 33 -19.99 20.75 4.47
CA ASN A 33 -21.01 20.87 5.51
C ASN A 33 -21.43 19.44 5.93
N HIS A 34 -21.19 19.11 7.19
CA HIS A 34 -21.52 17.78 7.75
C HIS A 34 -23.00 17.66 8.15
N GLY A 35 -23.79 18.73 8.09
CA GLY A 35 -25.24 18.73 8.39
C GLY A 35 -25.62 18.35 9.82
N LEU A 36 -24.63 18.26 10.73
CA LEU A 36 -24.82 17.74 12.09
C LEU A 36 -25.47 18.78 13.03
N ARG A 37 -25.56 20.06 12.60
CA ARG A 37 -26.04 21.18 13.44
C ARG A 37 -26.70 22.26 12.57
N GLU A 38 -27.60 23.00 13.19
CA GLU A 38 -28.25 24.14 12.56
C GLU A 38 -27.24 25.22 12.15
N GLN A 39 -26.25 25.49 13.00
CA GLN A 39 -25.14 26.41 12.76
C GLN A 39 -24.35 26.10 11.47
N SER A 40 -24.26 24.85 11.03
CA SER A 40 -23.53 24.50 9.80
C SER A 40 -24.14 25.14 8.54
N TYR A 41 -25.42 25.47 8.54
CA TYR A 41 -26.06 26.18 7.44
C TYR A 41 -25.73 27.68 7.46
N GLU A 42 -25.60 28.27 8.65
CA GLU A 42 -25.18 29.68 8.79
C GLU A 42 -23.71 29.84 8.36
N GLU A 43 -22.85 28.89 8.75
CA GLU A 43 -21.44 28.83 8.32
C GLU A 43 -21.31 28.71 6.80
N GLU A 44 -22.14 27.85 6.17
CA GLU A 44 -22.20 27.72 4.72
C GLU A 44 -22.63 29.00 4.04
N ALA A 45 -23.70 29.66 4.55
CA ALA A 45 -24.23 30.90 4.02
C ALA A 45 -23.20 32.06 4.13
N PHE A 46 -22.54 32.15 5.29
CA PHE A 46 -21.47 33.12 5.52
C PHE A 46 -20.32 32.93 4.51
N LEU A 47 -19.87 31.70 4.34
CA LEU A 47 -18.74 31.45 3.44
C LEU A 47 -19.10 31.73 1.97
N ARG A 48 -20.34 31.42 1.55
CA ARG A 48 -20.83 31.78 0.22
C ARG A 48 -20.80 33.30 -0.01
N GLU A 49 -21.32 34.05 0.96
CA GLU A 49 -21.33 35.49 0.89
C GLU A 49 -19.93 36.08 0.87
N TYR A 50 -19.03 35.60 1.74
CA TYR A 50 -17.63 36.01 1.77
C TYR A 50 -16.92 35.71 0.44
N CYS A 51 -17.09 34.53 -0.14
CA CYS A 51 -16.53 34.21 -1.45
C CYS A 51 -17.11 35.05 -2.58
N HIS A 52 -18.42 35.36 -2.55
CA HIS A 52 -19.07 36.22 -3.52
C HIS A 52 -18.50 37.64 -3.49
N GLN A 53 -18.35 38.24 -2.30
CA GLN A 53 -17.78 39.58 -2.10
C GLN A 53 -16.33 39.68 -2.59
N HIS A 54 -15.56 38.59 -2.48
CA HIS A 54 -14.16 38.55 -2.93
C HIS A 54 -13.96 37.92 -4.31
N HIS A 55 -15.03 37.67 -5.06
CA HIS A 55 -14.99 37.06 -6.40
C HIS A 55 -14.27 35.73 -6.48
N ILE A 56 -14.46 34.84 -5.46
CA ILE A 56 -13.88 33.53 -5.39
C ILE A 56 -14.92 32.45 -5.72
N ASP A 57 -14.58 31.54 -6.59
CA ASP A 57 -15.42 30.37 -6.85
C ASP A 57 -15.46 29.49 -5.60
N ILE A 58 -16.63 28.98 -5.24
CA ILE A 58 -16.82 28.08 -4.10
C ILE A 58 -17.61 26.83 -4.50
N TYR A 59 -17.15 25.69 -4.07
CA TYR A 59 -17.83 24.39 -4.16
C TYR A 59 -18.15 23.89 -2.76
N ILE A 60 -19.40 23.45 -2.56
CA ILE A 60 -19.86 22.98 -1.25
C ILE A 60 -20.47 21.59 -1.39
N LYS A 61 -20.06 20.69 -0.51
CA LYS A 61 -20.63 19.34 -0.35
C LYS A 61 -21.31 19.23 1.00
N ARG A 62 -22.55 18.80 0.99
CA ARG A 62 -23.23 18.32 2.20
C ARG A 62 -23.01 16.81 2.30
N LEU A 63 -22.38 16.35 3.37
CA LEU A 63 -22.15 14.95 3.63
C LEU A 63 -23.27 14.39 4.50
N ASP A 64 -23.97 13.40 3.97
CA ASP A 64 -24.86 12.57 4.78
C ASP A 64 -23.99 11.48 5.42
N LEU A 65 -24.04 11.41 6.76
CA LEU A 65 -23.30 10.44 7.57
C LEU A 65 -24.25 9.45 8.28
N SER A 66 -25.52 9.45 7.93
CA SER A 66 -26.56 8.64 8.58
C SER A 66 -26.31 7.13 8.41
N ASP A 67 -25.74 6.72 7.29
CA ASP A 67 -25.35 5.34 6.98
C ASP A 67 -24.20 4.84 7.88
N ILE A 68 -23.25 5.71 8.23
CA ILE A 68 -22.06 5.34 9.02
C ILE A 68 -22.42 5.14 10.49
N VAL A 69 -23.38 5.92 10.99
CA VAL A 69 -23.88 5.79 12.38
C VAL A 69 -24.50 4.42 12.59
N ALA A 70 -25.11 3.85 11.57
CA ALA A 70 -25.77 2.54 11.61
C ALA A 70 -24.78 1.37 11.69
N ASP A 71 -23.57 1.50 11.06
CA ASP A 71 -22.59 0.41 10.93
C ASP A 71 -21.55 0.36 12.07
N GLY A 72 -21.58 1.31 13.03
CA GLY A 72 -20.67 1.32 14.19
C GLY A 72 -19.19 1.61 13.87
N ASN A 73 -18.89 2.03 12.65
CA ASN A 73 -17.56 2.40 12.20
C ASN A 73 -17.10 3.75 12.79
N SER A 74 -15.81 4.03 12.76
CA SER A 74 -15.27 5.32 13.20
C SER A 74 -15.76 6.46 12.30
N ILE A 75 -16.86 7.11 12.69
CA ILE A 75 -17.50 8.22 11.96
C ILE A 75 -16.48 9.26 11.49
N GLN A 76 -15.48 9.56 12.32
CA GLN A 76 -14.47 10.57 11.98
C GLN A 76 -13.53 10.13 10.84
N GLN A 77 -13.14 8.87 10.82
CA GLN A 77 -12.23 8.35 9.78
C GLN A 77 -12.95 8.31 8.44
N GLU A 78 -14.17 7.80 8.43
CA GLU A 78 -14.99 7.71 7.22
C GLU A 78 -15.38 9.10 6.69
N ALA A 79 -15.84 10.01 7.57
CA ALA A 79 -16.15 11.38 7.19
C ALA A 79 -14.90 12.11 6.62
N ARG A 80 -13.71 11.83 7.18
CA ARG A 80 -12.45 12.34 6.65
C ARG A 80 -12.17 11.75 5.27
N GLN A 81 -12.32 10.45 5.07
CA GLN A 81 -12.11 9.76 3.81
C GLN A 81 -13.00 10.35 2.71
N ARG A 82 -14.32 10.36 2.91
CA ARG A 82 -15.30 10.91 1.96
C ARG A 82 -15.06 12.38 1.63
N ARG A 83 -14.64 13.17 2.62
CA ARG A 83 -14.26 14.57 2.42
C ARG A 83 -13.08 14.73 1.47
N TYR A 84 -12.01 13.95 1.69
CA TYR A 84 -10.81 14.05 0.86
C TYR A 84 -11.02 13.45 -0.54
N GLU A 85 -11.83 12.40 -0.68
CA GLU A 85 -12.24 11.88 -2.00
C GLU A 85 -12.98 12.95 -2.81
N TRP A 86 -13.96 13.60 -2.20
CA TRP A 86 -14.66 14.70 -2.87
C TRP A 86 -13.75 15.88 -3.22
N PHE A 87 -12.79 16.21 -2.37
CA PHE A 87 -11.79 17.22 -2.73
C PHE A 87 -11.01 16.80 -3.98
N GLY A 88 -10.69 15.52 -4.11
CA GLY A 88 -10.04 14.97 -5.30
C GLY A 88 -10.87 15.14 -6.56
N ASP A 89 -12.18 14.88 -6.50
CA ASP A 89 -13.10 15.09 -7.62
C ASP A 89 -13.09 16.53 -8.10
N ILE A 90 -13.17 17.49 -7.16
CA ILE A 90 -13.14 18.92 -7.49
C ILE A 90 -11.78 19.35 -8.06
N ILE A 91 -10.67 18.85 -7.49
CA ILE A 91 -9.32 19.13 -8.01
C ILE A 91 -9.18 18.63 -9.44
N ALA A 92 -9.63 17.41 -9.73
CA ALA A 92 -9.61 16.85 -11.08
C ALA A 92 -10.49 17.65 -12.05
N GLN A 93 -11.72 18.00 -11.63
CA GLN A 93 -12.65 18.80 -12.42
C GLN A 93 -12.07 20.16 -12.79
N LEU A 94 -11.41 20.83 -11.84
CA LEU A 94 -10.82 22.15 -12.00
C LEU A 94 -9.42 22.12 -12.61
N ARG A 95 -8.81 20.96 -12.73
CA ARG A 95 -7.38 20.78 -13.05
C ARG A 95 -6.49 21.63 -12.13
N ALA A 96 -6.81 21.64 -10.82
CA ALA A 96 -6.07 22.40 -9.85
C ALA A 96 -4.77 21.68 -9.46
N ASP A 97 -3.71 22.45 -9.19
CA ASP A 97 -2.37 21.89 -8.89
C ASP A 97 -2.27 21.32 -7.49
N VAL A 98 -3.01 21.90 -6.52
CA VAL A 98 -2.84 21.58 -5.09
C VAL A 98 -4.08 21.92 -4.26
N LEU A 99 -4.30 21.14 -3.20
CA LEU A 99 -5.23 21.46 -2.12
C LEU A 99 -4.48 22.14 -0.97
N LEU A 100 -4.87 23.36 -0.61
CA LEU A 100 -4.37 24.03 0.58
C LEU A 100 -5.25 23.71 1.80
N THR A 101 -4.61 23.44 2.95
CA THR A 101 -5.30 23.24 4.22
C THR A 101 -4.63 24.07 5.34
N ALA A 102 -5.42 24.55 6.29
CA ALA A 102 -4.99 25.48 7.34
C ALA A 102 -4.45 24.77 8.61
N HIS A 103 -3.80 23.61 8.46
CA HIS A 103 -3.14 22.95 9.59
C HIS A 103 -1.95 23.79 10.07
N HIS A 104 -1.77 23.87 11.38
CA HIS A 104 -0.74 24.70 12.02
C HIS A 104 0.10 23.91 13.01
N LEU A 105 1.03 24.56 13.73
CA LEU A 105 2.01 23.92 14.59
C LEU A 105 1.37 23.14 15.75
N ASP A 106 0.29 23.65 16.33
CA ASP A 106 -0.39 22.95 17.43
C ASP A 106 -1.06 21.64 16.93
N ASP A 107 -1.62 21.63 15.71
CA ASP A 107 -2.11 20.39 15.07
C ASP A 107 -0.98 19.40 14.82
N GLN A 108 0.24 19.90 14.58
CA GLN A 108 1.44 19.08 14.44
C GLN A 108 1.75 18.35 15.76
N LEU A 109 1.77 19.10 16.88
CA LEU A 109 2.00 18.53 18.21
C LEU A 109 0.94 17.49 18.58
N GLU A 110 -0.34 17.78 18.32
CA GLU A 110 -1.43 16.83 18.53
C GLU A 110 -1.22 15.54 17.72
N THR A 111 -0.81 15.68 16.47
CA THR A 111 -0.58 14.54 15.59
C THR A 111 0.60 13.70 16.06
N ILE A 112 1.69 14.32 16.50
CA ILE A 112 2.86 13.62 17.04
C ILE A 112 2.49 12.84 18.29
N ILE A 113 1.84 13.48 19.26
CA ILE A 113 1.40 12.83 20.49
C ILE A 113 0.44 11.66 20.18
N TYR A 114 -0.55 11.90 19.32
CA TYR A 114 -1.50 10.87 18.92
C TYR A 114 -0.80 9.65 18.31
N ARG A 115 0.14 9.85 17.37
CA ARG A 115 0.86 8.76 16.70
C ARG A 115 1.78 8.01 17.66
N LEU A 116 2.48 8.70 18.54
CA LEU A 116 3.36 8.09 19.54
C LEU A 116 2.57 7.16 20.49
N PHE A 117 1.46 7.63 21.02
CA PHE A 117 0.71 6.88 22.02
C PHE A 117 -0.26 5.84 21.43
N THR A 118 -0.56 5.91 20.14
CA THR A 118 -1.37 4.88 19.45
C THR A 118 -0.55 3.85 18.68
N GLY A 119 0.79 3.89 18.78
CA GLY A 119 1.68 2.95 18.08
C GLY A 119 1.75 3.13 16.57
N ARG A 120 1.34 4.27 16.03
CA ARG A 120 1.33 4.56 14.58
C ARG A 120 2.58 5.28 14.09
N SER A 121 3.66 5.22 14.85
CA SER A 121 4.88 6.01 14.60
C SER A 121 6.00 5.25 13.88
N THR A 122 5.94 3.93 13.77
CA THR A 122 7.10 3.13 13.40
C THR A 122 7.48 3.16 11.93
N ARG A 123 6.52 3.38 11.01
CA ARG A 123 6.74 3.27 9.55
C ARG A 123 6.27 4.46 8.73
N ASN A 124 5.74 5.48 9.40
CA ASN A 124 5.26 6.71 8.79
C ASN A 124 5.88 7.90 9.50
N SER A 125 5.92 9.07 8.83
CA SER A 125 6.31 10.31 9.49
C SER A 125 5.59 10.47 10.82
N LEU A 126 6.31 10.88 11.85
CA LEU A 126 5.74 11.06 13.19
C LEU A 126 4.70 12.18 13.22
N GLY A 127 4.89 13.20 12.40
CA GLY A 127 3.99 14.33 12.26
C GLY A 127 3.38 14.47 10.88
N MET A 128 2.83 15.65 10.59
CA MET A 128 2.43 16.06 9.25
C MET A 128 3.63 16.64 8.50
N THR A 129 3.59 16.59 7.18
CA THR A 129 4.54 17.24 6.28
C THR A 129 3.90 18.46 5.62
N TYR A 130 4.70 19.44 5.18
CA TYR A 130 4.21 20.58 4.39
C TYR A 130 3.45 20.12 3.16
N GLU A 131 4.04 19.15 2.46
CA GLU A 131 3.44 18.51 1.30
C GLU A 131 3.15 17.05 1.61
N SER A 132 2.01 16.58 1.13
CA SER A 132 1.66 15.16 1.12
C SER A 132 0.76 14.89 -0.07
N TYR A 133 0.62 13.63 -0.43
CA TYR A 133 -0.34 13.21 -1.44
C TYR A 133 -1.52 12.52 -0.77
N PHE A 134 -2.70 12.75 -1.31
CA PHE A 134 -3.89 11.96 -1.05
C PHE A 134 -4.35 11.41 -2.39
N ASN A 135 -4.24 10.09 -2.56
CA ASN A 135 -4.40 9.44 -3.86
C ASN A 135 -3.50 10.14 -4.91
N GLN A 136 -4.09 10.80 -5.90
CA GLN A 136 -3.37 11.39 -7.04
C GLN A 136 -3.17 12.91 -6.92
N TYR A 137 -3.59 13.55 -5.84
CA TYR A 137 -3.45 15.01 -5.71
C TYR A 137 -2.61 15.44 -4.52
N LYS A 138 -1.95 16.59 -4.68
CA LYS A 138 -1.08 17.18 -3.67
C LYS A 138 -1.89 17.97 -2.65
N VAL A 139 -1.58 17.79 -1.37
CA VAL A 139 -2.08 18.58 -0.25
C VAL A 139 -0.92 19.38 0.34
N TYR A 140 -1.08 20.70 0.45
CA TYR A 140 -0.08 21.60 1.00
C TYR A 140 -0.60 22.33 2.24
N ARG A 141 0.28 22.50 3.25
CA ARG A 141 -0.04 23.08 4.56
C ARG A 141 0.83 24.30 4.84
N PRO A 142 0.50 25.48 4.31
CA PRO A 142 1.37 26.65 4.39
C PRO A 142 1.62 27.12 5.82
N MET A 143 0.67 26.90 6.73
CA MET A 143 0.74 27.39 8.12
C MET A 143 1.35 26.38 9.10
N LEU A 144 1.93 25.26 8.64
CA LEU A 144 2.34 24.15 9.51
C LEU A 144 3.35 24.53 10.59
N ASN A 145 4.14 25.60 10.40
CA ASN A 145 5.09 26.11 11.37
C ASN A 145 4.60 27.31 12.18
N LEU A 146 3.39 27.81 11.90
CA LEU A 146 2.82 28.91 12.64
C LEU A 146 2.14 28.42 13.92
N LYS A 147 2.40 29.12 15.02
CA LYS A 147 1.70 28.86 16.29
C LYS A 147 0.26 29.38 16.22
N LYS A 148 -0.62 28.74 16.96
CA LYS A 148 -2.01 29.23 17.08
C LYS A 148 -2.07 30.67 17.56
N THR A 149 -1.17 31.08 18.47
CA THR A 149 -1.08 32.46 18.96
C THR A 149 -0.74 33.47 17.88
N GLU A 150 0.09 33.11 16.91
CA GLU A 150 0.42 33.98 15.77
C GLU A 150 -0.76 34.14 14.83
N ILE A 151 -1.52 33.07 14.58
CA ILE A 151 -2.74 33.09 13.77
C ILE A 151 -3.82 33.95 14.44
N LEU A 152 -3.99 33.83 15.76
CA LEU A 152 -4.91 34.65 16.54
C LEU A 152 -4.53 36.13 16.48
N ALA A 153 -3.23 36.45 16.65
CA ALA A 153 -2.76 37.82 16.55
C ALA A 153 -3.00 38.43 15.14
N TYR A 154 -2.76 37.62 14.09
CA TYR A 154 -3.01 38.04 12.71
C TYR A 154 -4.51 38.27 12.46
N GLN A 155 -5.35 37.33 12.92
CA GLN A 155 -6.81 37.47 12.82
C GLN A 155 -7.31 38.76 13.50
N TYR A 156 -6.85 38.99 14.74
CA TYR A 156 -7.26 40.15 15.52
C TYR A 156 -6.82 41.46 14.86
N ALA A 157 -5.58 41.54 14.40
CA ALA A 157 -5.03 42.73 13.73
C ALA A 157 -5.80 43.09 12.45
N ASN A 158 -6.27 42.11 11.72
CA ASN A 158 -6.97 42.30 10.46
C ASN A 158 -8.51 42.20 10.58
N GLN A 159 -9.05 41.99 11.78
CA GLN A 159 -10.47 41.82 12.06
C GLN A 159 -11.15 40.80 11.15
N ILE A 160 -10.47 39.66 10.92
CA ILE A 160 -10.93 38.59 10.03
C ILE A 160 -12.18 37.94 10.60
N PRO A 161 -13.31 37.89 9.90
CA PRO A 161 -14.53 37.25 10.37
C PRO A 161 -14.36 35.73 10.31
N TYR A 162 -14.91 35.02 11.33
CA TYR A 162 -14.88 33.56 11.42
C TYR A 162 -16.03 33.05 12.30
N TYR A 163 -16.30 31.76 12.24
CA TYR A 163 -17.21 31.06 13.17
C TYR A 163 -16.45 30.16 14.11
N GLU A 164 -16.84 30.12 15.39
CA GLU A 164 -16.31 29.14 16.35
C GLU A 164 -17.04 27.82 16.22
N ASP A 165 -16.28 26.75 16.00
CA ASP A 165 -16.81 25.40 15.98
C ASP A 165 -16.93 24.85 17.42
N MET A 166 -18.14 24.85 17.97
CA MET A 166 -18.42 24.34 19.33
C MET A 166 -18.08 22.85 19.49
N SER A 167 -17.93 22.07 18.41
CA SER A 167 -17.53 20.66 18.51
C SER A 167 -16.09 20.46 18.96
N ASN A 168 -15.26 21.46 18.83
CA ASN A 168 -13.90 21.42 19.35
C ASN A 168 -13.84 21.25 20.89
N GLN A 169 -14.96 21.45 21.58
CA GLN A 169 -15.02 21.32 23.04
C GLN A 169 -15.34 19.88 23.53
N ASP A 170 -15.76 18.97 22.64
CA ASP A 170 -16.11 17.61 23.04
C ASP A 170 -14.88 16.73 23.25
N ARG A 171 -14.59 16.41 24.52
CA ARG A 171 -13.46 15.57 24.96
C ARG A 171 -13.62 14.07 24.65
N LYS A 172 -14.75 13.65 24.13
CA LYS A 172 -14.98 12.25 23.71
C LYS A 172 -13.93 11.80 22.66
N TYR A 173 -13.39 12.74 21.92
CA TYR A 173 -12.41 12.49 20.88
C TYR A 173 -10.97 12.65 21.38
N VAL A 174 -10.15 11.63 21.19
CA VAL A 174 -8.76 11.57 21.68
C VAL A 174 -7.93 12.81 21.28
N ARG A 175 -8.09 13.33 20.07
CA ARG A 175 -7.39 14.55 19.64
C ARG A 175 -7.81 15.79 20.42
N ASN A 176 -9.09 15.91 20.70
CA ASN A 176 -9.59 17.03 21.51
C ASN A 176 -9.07 16.94 22.95
N ASP A 177 -8.97 15.73 23.51
CA ASP A 177 -8.38 15.52 24.83
C ASP A 177 -6.86 15.86 24.85
N ILE A 178 -6.13 15.48 23.83
CA ILE A 178 -4.71 15.88 23.66
C ILE A 178 -4.59 17.40 23.64
N ARG A 179 -5.41 18.10 22.86
CA ARG A 179 -5.41 19.57 22.71
C ARG A 179 -5.77 20.28 24.01
N GLN A 180 -6.80 19.82 24.69
CA GLN A 180 -7.39 20.55 25.83
C GLN A 180 -6.80 20.18 27.18
N ARG A 181 -6.20 19.00 27.32
CA ARG A 181 -5.70 18.51 28.61
C ARG A 181 -4.22 18.15 28.56
N ILE A 182 -3.79 17.34 27.60
CA ILE A 182 -2.42 16.77 27.62
C ILE A 182 -1.38 17.85 27.28
N ILE A 183 -1.53 18.56 26.17
CA ILE A 183 -0.60 19.61 25.76
C ILE A 183 -0.56 20.75 26.80
N PRO A 184 -1.69 21.29 27.30
CA PRO A 184 -1.66 22.29 28.35
C PRO A 184 -0.98 21.80 29.62
N ALA A 185 -1.27 20.58 30.12
CA ALA A 185 -0.65 20.02 31.30
C ALA A 185 0.90 19.89 31.17
N ILE A 186 1.39 19.57 29.97
CA ILE A 186 2.84 19.57 29.71
C ILE A 186 3.38 20.99 29.79
N ASN A 187 2.71 21.97 29.19
CA ASN A 187 3.19 23.36 29.12
C ASN A 187 3.03 24.13 30.45
N GLU A 188 2.14 23.71 31.34
CA GLU A 188 2.03 24.25 32.69
C GLU A 188 3.26 23.95 33.58
N ASN A 189 3.97 22.88 33.28
CA ASN A 189 5.19 22.55 33.99
C ASN A 189 6.37 23.36 33.40
N PRO A 190 7.06 24.25 34.17
CA PRO A 190 8.09 25.10 33.63
C PRO A 190 9.36 24.36 33.15
N HIS A 191 9.48 23.07 33.46
CA HIS A 191 10.59 22.22 33.05
C HIS A 191 10.25 21.38 31.80
N LEU A 192 9.02 21.40 31.33
CA LEU A 192 8.56 20.64 30.16
C LEU A 192 8.20 21.60 29.02
N ASN A 193 8.37 21.10 27.79
CA ASN A 193 8.02 21.86 26.60
C ASN A 193 7.59 20.90 25.49
N ALA A 194 6.31 20.91 25.14
CA ALA A 194 5.77 20.06 24.10
C ALA A 194 6.45 20.27 22.72
N HIS A 195 7.02 21.46 22.45
CA HIS A 195 7.72 21.71 21.19
C HIS A 195 9.02 20.89 21.03
N GLN A 196 9.55 20.26 22.09
CA GLN A 196 10.67 19.31 21.94
C GLN A 196 10.29 18.08 21.11
N LEU A 197 8.99 17.78 21.01
CA LEU A 197 8.49 16.71 20.14
C LEU A 197 8.77 16.99 18.65
N LEU A 198 8.93 18.25 18.25
CA LEU A 198 9.30 18.61 16.87
C LEU A 198 10.70 18.11 16.53
N LYS A 199 11.65 18.21 17.48
CA LYS A 199 13.01 17.68 17.30
C LYS A 199 12.98 16.15 17.19
N LEU A 200 12.16 15.50 18.02
CA LEU A 200 11.99 14.05 17.92
C LEU A 200 11.40 13.65 16.56
N LYS A 201 10.41 14.41 16.08
CA LYS A 201 9.84 14.20 14.74
C LYS A 201 10.90 14.33 13.65
N ASP A 202 11.70 15.40 13.68
CA ASP A 202 12.71 15.65 12.66
C ASP A 202 13.76 14.54 12.64
N TRP A 203 14.22 14.11 13.81
CA TRP A 203 15.14 12.98 13.93
C TRP A 203 14.51 11.69 13.42
N HIS A 204 13.27 11.38 13.82
CA HIS A 204 12.54 10.20 13.38
C HIS A 204 12.34 10.17 11.84
N ASP A 205 12.03 11.32 11.24
CA ASP A 205 11.81 11.42 9.80
C ASP A 205 13.09 11.20 8.99
N ILE A 206 14.24 11.68 9.53
CA ILE A 206 15.57 11.40 8.95
C ILE A 206 15.87 9.89 8.99
N GLU A 207 15.67 9.24 10.14
CA GLU A 207 15.88 7.80 10.28
C GLU A 207 14.96 7.00 9.37
N LEU A 208 13.68 7.39 9.28
CA LEU A 208 12.72 6.75 8.38
C LEU A 208 13.14 6.88 6.91
N GLN A 209 13.66 8.04 6.52
CA GLN A 209 14.17 8.25 5.17
C GLN A 209 15.37 7.33 4.88
N SER A 210 16.31 7.20 5.81
CA SER A 210 17.45 6.28 5.69
C SER A 210 16.98 4.82 5.56
N LEU A 211 15.96 4.40 6.32
CA LEU A 211 15.38 3.05 6.20
C LEU A 211 14.74 2.82 4.81
N LYS A 212 14.07 3.84 4.26
CA LYS A 212 13.48 3.77 2.91
C LYS A 212 14.56 3.63 1.83
N GLU A 213 15.63 4.40 1.90
CA GLU A 213 16.74 4.32 0.96
C GLU A 213 17.42 2.94 0.97
N GLN A 214 17.60 2.36 2.16
CA GLN A 214 18.12 1.00 2.30
C GLN A 214 17.16 -0.04 1.74
N ALA A 215 15.84 0.10 1.98
CA ALA A 215 14.82 -0.78 1.45
C ALA A 215 14.74 -0.69 -0.09
N GLU A 216 14.80 0.50 -0.66
CA GLU A 216 14.84 0.72 -2.10
C GLU A 216 16.09 0.11 -2.74
N THR A 217 17.25 0.24 -2.07
CA THR A 217 18.49 -0.40 -2.51
C THR A 217 18.34 -1.92 -2.57
N PHE A 218 17.77 -2.53 -1.53
CA PHE A 218 17.46 -3.96 -1.54
C PHE A 218 16.50 -4.33 -2.68
N ILE A 219 15.42 -3.57 -2.85
CA ILE A 219 14.43 -3.83 -3.90
C ILE A 219 15.08 -3.76 -5.29
N ASN A 220 15.90 -2.76 -5.54
CA ASN A 220 16.54 -2.58 -6.85
C ASN A 220 17.58 -3.67 -7.17
N ASN A 221 18.27 -4.21 -6.16
CA ASN A 221 19.34 -5.20 -6.35
C ASN A 221 18.82 -6.64 -6.31
N GLU A 222 17.88 -6.96 -5.44
CA GLU A 222 17.50 -8.33 -5.11
C GLU A 222 16.12 -8.72 -5.62
N VAL A 223 15.22 -7.76 -5.89
CA VAL A 223 13.84 -8.05 -6.23
C VAL A 223 13.63 -8.10 -7.74
N SER A 224 13.16 -9.25 -8.22
CA SER A 224 12.75 -9.45 -9.60
C SER A 224 11.24 -9.30 -9.73
N LYS A 225 10.79 -8.56 -10.76
CA LYS A 225 9.37 -8.40 -11.10
C LYS A 225 9.04 -9.24 -12.33
N SER A 226 8.02 -10.10 -12.23
CA SER A 226 7.51 -10.84 -13.37
C SER A 226 6.44 -10.04 -14.14
N LYS A 227 6.01 -10.57 -15.31
CA LYS A 227 4.96 -9.97 -16.14
C LYS A 227 3.59 -9.87 -15.43
N TYR A 228 3.36 -10.66 -14.38
CA TYR A 228 2.08 -10.82 -13.69
C TYR A 228 2.02 -10.10 -12.33
N LEU A 229 2.66 -8.93 -12.18
CA LEU A 229 2.70 -8.19 -10.91
C LEU A 229 3.18 -9.05 -9.71
N THR A 230 4.05 -10.02 -9.98
CA THR A 230 4.63 -10.89 -8.97
C THR A 230 6.04 -10.40 -8.64
N TYR A 231 6.37 -10.24 -7.37
CA TYR A 231 7.71 -9.92 -6.90
C TYR A 231 8.37 -11.14 -6.30
N SER A 232 9.62 -11.41 -6.65
CA SER A 232 10.39 -12.51 -6.06
C SER A 232 11.80 -12.09 -5.71
N PHE A 233 12.31 -12.59 -4.58
CA PHE A 233 13.66 -12.30 -4.07
C PHE A 233 14.18 -13.45 -3.17
N SER A 234 15.47 -13.41 -2.82
CA SER A 234 16.08 -14.41 -1.95
C SER A 234 15.55 -14.29 -0.53
N ARG A 235 15.08 -15.42 0.01
CA ARG A 235 14.65 -15.57 1.40
C ARG A 235 15.81 -15.34 2.37
N THR A 236 17.00 -15.84 2.03
CA THR A 236 18.22 -15.68 2.81
C THR A 236 18.61 -14.21 2.87
N ALA A 237 18.72 -13.51 1.73
CA ALA A 237 19.06 -12.10 1.69
C ALA A 237 18.03 -11.22 2.45
N PHE A 238 16.74 -11.55 2.34
CA PHE A 238 15.70 -10.87 3.11
C PHE A 238 15.86 -11.10 4.62
N ASN A 239 16.20 -12.32 5.06
CA ASN A 239 16.38 -12.62 6.47
C ASN A 239 17.59 -11.93 7.10
N GLU A 240 18.60 -11.57 6.33
CA GLU A 240 19.78 -10.80 6.78
C GLU A 240 19.48 -9.33 7.05
N LEU A 241 18.38 -8.78 6.48
CA LEU A 241 17.99 -7.41 6.74
C LEU A 241 17.57 -7.17 8.19
N ASN A 242 17.79 -5.94 8.67
CA ASN A 242 17.20 -5.47 9.93
C ASN A 242 15.66 -5.51 9.85
N VAL A 243 14.99 -5.79 10.97
CA VAL A 243 13.52 -5.92 11.05
C VAL A 243 12.78 -4.67 10.54
N ASN A 244 13.30 -3.49 10.81
CA ASN A 244 12.69 -2.24 10.35
C ASN A 244 12.80 -2.09 8.82
N ILE A 245 13.94 -2.48 8.24
CA ILE A 245 14.14 -2.47 6.78
C ILE A 245 13.20 -3.48 6.13
N LYS A 246 13.06 -4.71 6.69
CA LYS A 246 12.10 -5.72 6.22
C LYS A 246 10.69 -5.17 6.12
N SER A 247 10.23 -4.48 7.16
CA SER A 247 8.89 -3.90 7.20
C SER A 247 8.71 -2.84 6.12
N VAL A 248 9.71 -1.98 5.90
CA VAL A 248 9.67 -0.95 4.86
C VAL A 248 9.75 -1.57 3.46
N VAL A 249 10.55 -2.63 3.24
CA VAL A 249 10.57 -3.38 1.97
C VAL A 249 9.19 -3.92 1.64
N MET A 250 8.51 -4.53 2.61
CA MET A 250 7.16 -5.06 2.41
C MET A 250 6.15 -3.95 2.11
N ASP A 251 6.18 -2.84 2.86
CA ASP A 251 5.31 -1.68 2.61
C ASP A 251 5.49 -1.14 1.18
N LEU A 252 6.74 -0.95 0.73
CA LEU A 252 7.04 -0.44 -0.61
C LEU A 252 6.64 -1.43 -1.72
N LEU A 253 6.75 -2.74 -1.49
CA LEU A 253 6.32 -3.75 -2.46
C LEU A 253 4.79 -3.79 -2.55
N PHE A 254 4.07 -3.72 -1.42
CA PHE A 254 2.61 -3.66 -1.41
C PHE A 254 2.08 -2.37 -2.04
N GLU A 255 2.73 -1.24 -1.81
CA GLU A 255 2.39 0.02 -2.48
C GLU A 255 2.52 -0.09 -4.01
N LYS A 256 3.60 -0.71 -4.51
CA LYS A 256 3.80 -0.97 -5.95
C LYS A 256 2.81 -1.96 -6.56
N LEU A 257 2.10 -2.73 -5.75
CA LEU A 257 1.05 -3.66 -6.15
C LEU A 257 -0.36 -3.04 -6.10
N ASP A 258 -0.47 -1.72 -5.90
CA ASP A 258 -1.73 -1.01 -5.61
C ASP A 258 -2.52 -1.60 -4.42
N CYS A 259 -1.84 -2.38 -3.60
CA CYS A 259 -2.34 -2.88 -2.35
C CYS A 259 -2.23 -1.77 -1.31
N HIS A 260 -3.27 -0.98 -1.13
CA HIS A 260 -3.35 0.04 -0.06
C HIS A 260 -3.48 -0.60 1.35
N LEU A 261 -2.61 -1.56 1.64
CA LEU A 261 -2.62 -2.33 2.88
C LEU A 261 -1.76 -1.63 3.93
N ALA A 262 -2.41 -0.92 4.84
CA ALA A 262 -1.76 -0.50 6.09
C ALA A 262 -1.73 -1.69 7.07
N MET A 263 -0.74 -2.59 6.93
CA MET A 263 -0.61 -3.75 7.80
C MET A 263 -0.13 -3.33 9.20
N PRO A 264 -0.75 -3.85 10.28
CA PRO A 264 -0.28 -3.60 11.63
C PRO A 264 1.06 -4.29 11.88
N GLN A 265 1.87 -3.78 12.82
CA GLN A 265 3.22 -4.28 13.09
C GLN A 265 3.24 -5.77 13.46
N HIS A 266 2.28 -6.22 14.27
CA HIS A 266 2.21 -7.63 14.68
C HIS A 266 2.07 -8.61 13.51
N ALA A 267 1.39 -8.21 12.42
CA ALA A 267 1.28 -9.06 11.23
C ALA A 267 2.66 -9.26 10.56
N TYR A 268 3.49 -8.20 10.50
CA TYR A 268 4.86 -8.32 10.00
C TYR A 268 5.71 -9.21 10.90
N ASP A 269 5.59 -9.07 12.21
CA ASP A 269 6.33 -9.87 13.18
C ASP A 269 6.01 -11.36 13.01
N GLU A 270 4.73 -11.72 12.85
CA GLU A 270 4.29 -13.10 12.57
C GLU A 270 4.81 -13.62 11.22
N TRP A 271 4.77 -12.79 10.17
CA TRP A 271 5.27 -13.19 8.85
C TRP A 271 6.78 -13.40 8.87
N PHE A 272 7.53 -12.53 9.54
CA PHE A 272 8.99 -12.65 9.62
C PHE A 272 9.42 -13.88 10.43
N GLU A 273 8.68 -14.24 11.48
CA GLU A 273 8.89 -15.51 12.18
C GLU A 273 8.62 -16.71 11.26
N GLN A 274 7.52 -16.71 10.52
CA GLN A 274 7.23 -17.77 9.56
C GLN A 274 8.27 -17.83 8.44
N ILE A 275 8.71 -16.69 7.90
CA ILE A 275 9.74 -16.62 6.86
C ILE A 275 11.09 -17.16 7.38
N ARG A 276 11.38 -17.04 8.67
CA ARG A 276 12.63 -17.50 9.28
C ARG A 276 12.67 -19.01 9.54
N ASN A 277 11.50 -19.68 9.59
CA ASN A 277 11.45 -21.11 9.91
C ASN A 277 12.14 -21.99 8.85
N ASP A 278 12.43 -23.26 9.19
CA ASP A 278 13.16 -24.19 8.31
C ASP A 278 12.29 -24.87 7.23
N LYS A 279 10.98 -24.58 7.18
CA LYS A 279 10.12 -25.18 6.16
C LYS A 279 10.51 -24.67 4.77
N SER A 280 10.70 -25.62 3.85
CA SER A 280 11.17 -25.31 2.50
C SER A 280 10.09 -24.74 1.58
N GLN A 281 8.81 -25.06 1.81
CA GLN A 281 7.72 -24.56 0.99
C GLN A 281 6.43 -24.43 1.81
N PHE A 282 5.83 -23.23 1.78
CA PHE A 282 4.53 -22.91 2.40
C PHE A 282 4.05 -21.55 1.94
N ASN A 283 2.78 -21.24 2.24
CA ASN A 283 2.16 -19.94 1.93
C ASN A 283 1.78 -19.22 3.23
N ILE A 284 1.98 -17.91 3.24
CA ILE A 284 1.50 -16.98 4.25
C ILE A 284 0.35 -16.18 3.63
N HIS A 285 -0.81 -16.19 4.26
CA HIS A 285 -1.95 -15.39 3.82
C HIS A 285 -1.77 -13.94 4.28
N VAL A 286 -1.76 -13.01 3.33
CA VAL A 286 -1.64 -11.57 3.59
C VAL A 286 -3.03 -10.96 3.68
N THR A 287 -3.86 -11.20 2.65
CA THR A 287 -5.28 -10.80 2.57
C THR A 287 -6.07 -11.87 1.83
N ASP A 288 -7.34 -11.58 1.56
CA ASP A 288 -8.15 -12.45 0.71
C ASP A 288 -7.64 -12.52 -0.72
N GLU A 289 -6.91 -11.52 -1.19
CA GLU A 289 -6.40 -11.41 -2.55
C GLU A 289 -4.91 -11.73 -2.69
N TRP A 290 -4.09 -11.55 -1.63
CA TRP A 290 -2.64 -11.60 -1.69
C TRP A 290 -2.04 -12.66 -0.78
N ILE A 291 -0.94 -13.28 -1.24
CA ILE A 291 -0.14 -14.23 -0.47
C ILE A 291 1.35 -13.97 -0.60
N ILE A 292 2.10 -14.43 0.40
CA ILE A 292 3.55 -14.61 0.32
C ILE A 292 3.80 -16.11 0.23
N GLN A 293 4.37 -16.55 -0.88
CA GLN A 293 4.78 -17.94 -1.07
C GLN A 293 6.26 -18.09 -0.75
N ILE A 294 6.60 -19.07 0.08
CA ILE A 294 7.97 -19.49 0.31
C ILE A 294 8.21 -20.76 -0.50
N ALA A 295 9.27 -20.73 -1.31
CA ALA A 295 9.68 -21.85 -2.16
C ALA A 295 11.21 -21.98 -2.14
N TYR A 296 11.72 -22.80 -1.22
CA TYR A 296 13.14 -22.95 -0.90
C TYR A 296 13.76 -21.60 -0.48
N ASP A 297 14.73 -21.09 -1.25
CA ASP A 297 15.32 -19.77 -0.99
C ASP A 297 14.59 -18.63 -1.71
N LYS A 298 13.44 -18.87 -2.32
CA LYS A 298 12.64 -17.82 -2.95
C LYS A 298 11.49 -17.40 -2.04
N LEU A 299 11.32 -16.10 -1.87
CA LEU A 299 10.14 -15.46 -1.33
C LEU A 299 9.42 -14.79 -2.50
N ILE A 300 8.13 -15.06 -2.65
CA ILE A 300 7.32 -14.62 -3.78
C ILE A 300 6.05 -13.95 -3.26
N ILE A 301 5.83 -12.70 -3.60
CA ILE A 301 4.60 -11.96 -3.32
C ILE A 301 3.74 -11.99 -4.58
N MET A 302 2.51 -12.52 -4.49
CA MET A 302 1.65 -12.69 -5.63
C MET A 302 0.16 -12.61 -5.27
N ALA A 303 -0.67 -12.30 -6.25
CA ALA A 303 -2.11 -12.42 -6.11
C ALA A 303 -2.54 -13.89 -6.06
N LYS A 304 -3.56 -14.22 -5.26
CA LYS A 304 -4.10 -15.59 -5.20
C LYS A 304 -4.65 -16.06 -6.55
N SER A 305 -5.24 -15.16 -7.34
CA SER A 305 -5.72 -15.43 -8.68
C SER A 305 -4.63 -15.96 -9.62
N GLU A 306 -3.37 -15.62 -9.37
CA GLU A 306 -2.22 -16.12 -10.14
C GLU A 306 -1.89 -17.59 -9.81
N MET A 307 -2.35 -18.10 -8.66
CA MET A 307 -2.18 -19.53 -8.33
C MET A 307 -3.11 -20.42 -9.15
N ASP A 308 -4.28 -19.92 -9.53
CA ASP A 308 -5.35 -20.67 -10.20
C ASP A 308 -5.35 -20.47 -11.73
N GLN A 309 -4.24 -19.97 -12.31
CA GLN A 309 -4.12 -19.86 -13.75
C GLN A 309 -4.39 -21.20 -14.43
N TYR A 310 -5.14 -21.13 -15.52
CA TYR A 310 -5.63 -22.28 -16.29
C TYR A 310 -4.47 -23.23 -16.62
N ILE A 311 -4.42 -24.37 -15.95
CA ILE A 311 -3.43 -25.41 -16.16
C ILE A 311 -4.06 -26.42 -17.10
N LEU A 312 -3.46 -26.60 -18.28
CA LEU A 312 -3.88 -27.66 -19.19
C LEU A 312 -3.68 -29.02 -18.51
N ASP A 313 -4.75 -29.81 -18.46
CA ASP A 313 -4.70 -31.12 -17.81
C ASP A 313 -3.89 -32.12 -18.66
N ARG A 314 -4.15 -32.16 -19.96
CA ARG A 314 -3.40 -33.01 -20.90
C ARG A 314 -3.64 -32.63 -22.37
N ILE A 315 -2.64 -32.95 -23.22
CA ILE A 315 -2.78 -32.95 -24.69
C ILE A 315 -2.30 -34.28 -25.26
N CYS A 316 -2.84 -34.68 -26.41
CA CYS A 316 -2.46 -35.90 -27.12
C CYS A 316 -1.76 -35.51 -28.44
N ILE A 317 -0.52 -35.96 -28.62
CA ILE A 317 0.31 -35.68 -29.80
C ILE A 317 0.37 -36.94 -30.67
N ARG A 318 -0.01 -36.82 -31.94
CA ARG A 318 -0.08 -37.93 -32.87
C ARG A 318 0.93 -37.88 -34.02
N LYS A 319 1.62 -36.75 -34.16
CA LYS A 319 2.61 -36.51 -35.25
C LYS A 319 3.70 -35.58 -34.77
N PRO A 320 4.87 -35.55 -35.44
CA PRO A 320 5.91 -34.56 -35.18
C PRO A 320 5.41 -33.13 -35.34
N GLY A 321 6.06 -32.15 -34.63
CA GLY A 321 5.75 -30.75 -34.69
C GLY A 321 6.00 -30.04 -33.35
N THR A 322 5.70 -28.76 -33.35
CA THR A 322 5.79 -27.90 -32.16
C THR A 322 4.42 -27.79 -31.50
N TYR A 323 4.36 -27.97 -30.20
CA TYR A 323 3.16 -27.92 -29.37
C TYR A 323 3.37 -27.03 -28.16
N GLU A 324 2.32 -26.42 -27.70
CA GLU A 324 2.33 -25.63 -26.46
C GLU A 324 1.58 -26.40 -25.34
N PHE A 325 2.18 -26.43 -24.16
CA PHE A 325 1.57 -26.99 -22.97
C PHE A 325 1.94 -26.15 -21.76
N ASN A 326 0.94 -25.48 -21.18
CA ASN A 326 1.14 -24.44 -20.17
C ASN A 326 2.14 -23.37 -20.69
N ASP A 327 3.23 -23.12 -19.97
CA ASP A 327 4.27 -22.15 -20.36
C ASP A 327 5.44 -22.80 -21.14
N TYR A 328 5.28 -24.07 -21.57
CA TYR A 328 6.32 -24.86 -22.24
C TYR A 328 6.03 -25.05 -23.71
N GLN A 329 7.03 -24.77 -24.54
CA GLN A 329 7.08 -25.20 -25.93
C GLN A 329 7.68 -26.60 -25.98
N ILE A 330 7.01 -27.54 -26.67
CA ILE A 330 7.41 -28.92 -26.83
C ILE A 330 7.65 -29.20 -28.29
N ASP A 331 8.89 -29.45 -28.66
CA ASP A 331 9.27 -29.80 -30.02
C ASP A 331 9.44 -31.31 -30.14
N ILE A 332 8.64 -31.95 -31.00
CA ILE A 332 8.70 -33.38 -31.27
C ILE A 332 9.39 -33.56 -32.62
N HIS A 333 10.57 -34.21 -32.59
CA HIS A 333 11.39 -34.41 -33.77
C HIS A 333 10.72 -35.31 -34.82
N PRO A 334 10.91 -35.04 -36.13
CA PRO A 334 10.34 -35.87 -37.21
C PRO A 334 10.78 -37.32 -37.19
N ASP A 335 11.97 -37.62 -36.73
CA ASP A 335 12.56 -38.98 -36.70
C ASP A 335 12.12 -39.83 -35.51
N LEU A 336 11.21 -39.32 -34.66
CA LEU A 336 10.71 -40.08 -33.52
C LEU A 336 9.95 -41.32 -34.01
N PRO A 337 10.27 -42.55 -33.50
CA PRO A 337 9.66 -43.78 -33.93
C PRO A 337 8.13 -43.77 -33.81
N GLN A 338 7.44 -44.15 -34.88
CA GLN A 338 5.97 -44.19 -34.91
C GLN A 338 5.35 -45.05 -33.80
N GLN A 339 6.05 -46.07 -33.34
CA GLN A 339 5.63 -46.95 -32.26
C GLN A 339 5.45 -46.23 -30.90
N LEU A 340 6.03 -45.06 -30.73
CA LEU A 340 5.88 -44.27 -29.50
C LEU A 340 4.58 -43.45 -29.48
N TYR A 341 3.95 -43.26 -30.65
CA TYR A 341 2.71 -42.48 -30.75
C TYR A 341 1.46 -43.33 -30.46
N PRO A 342 0.37 -42.73 -29.93
CA PRO A 342 0.25 -41.34 -29.53
C PRO A 342 1.06 -41.02 -28.24
N LEU A 343 1.67 -39.86 -28.21
CA LEU A 343 2.24 -39.32 -27.00
C LEU A 343 1.16 -38.59 -26.21
N THR A 344 1.20 -38.73 -24.88
CA THR A 344 0.39 -37.91 -23.97
C THR A 344 1.30 -36.95 -23.24
N VAL A 345 0.98 -35.66 -23.28
CA VAL A 345 1.60 -34.65 -22.46
C VAL A 345 0.63 -34.28 -21.34
N ARG A 346 1.05 -34.38 -20.11
CA ARG A 346 0.26 -34.06 -18.93
C ARG A 346 1.17 -33.59 -17.79
N VAL A 347 0.58 -33.04 -16.75
CA VAL A 347 1.31 -32.77 -15.49
C VAL A 347 1.53 -34.07 -14.70
N ARG A 348 2.44 -34.01 -13.74
CA ARG A 348 2.78 -35.12 -12.87
C ARG A 348 1.56 -35.67 -12.12
N GLN A 349 1.42 -36.98 -12.06
CA GLN A 349 0.47 -37.72 -11.21
C GLN A 349 1.20 -38.49 -10.09
N ASN A 350 0.44 -38.87 -9.05
CA ASN A 350 1.00 -39.68 -7.97
C ASN A 350 1.39 -41.08 -8.50
N GLY A 351 2.62 -41.48 -8.20
CA GLY A 351 3.14 -42.77 -8.64
C GLY A 351 4.02 -42.70 -9.90
N ASP A 352 4.09 -41.57 -10.59
CA ASP A 352 4.93 -41.41 -11.78
C ASP A 352 6.40 -41.72 -11.48
N VAL A 353 6.97 -42.57 -12.33
CA VAL A 353 8.38 -42.98 -12.30
C VAL A 353 9.02 -42.80 -13.66
N TYR A 354 10.32 -42.52 -13.67
CA TYR A 354 11.12 -42.45 -14.89
C TYR A 354 12.36 -43.33 -14.78
N LYS A 355 12.86 -43.81 -15.93
CA LYS A 355 14.02 -44.70 -15.98
C LYS A 355 15.29 -43.83 -16.15
N LEU A 356 16.29 -44.06 -15.33
CA LEU A 356 17.58 -43.37 -15.48
C LEU A 356 18.31 -43.88 -16.71
N ASN A 357 18.87 -42.93 -17.48
CA ASN A 357 19.69 -43.25 -18.64
C ASN A 357 20.96 -44.02 -18.18
N GLY A 358 21.26 -45.16 -18.83
CA GLY A 358 22.43 -45.98 -18.53
C GLY A 358 22.37 -46.77 -17.22
N GLN A 359 21.27 -46.72 -16.45
CA GLN A 359 21.16 -47.44 -15.14
C GLN A 359 19.98 -48.40 -15.09
N LYS A 360 20.14 -49.49 -14.30
CA LYS A 360 19.02 -50.40 -13.97
C LYS A 360 18.24 -49.79 -12.80
N GLY A 361 16.96 -49.43 -13.07
CA GLY A 361 16.04 -48.98 -12.01
C GLY A 361 15.18 -47.76 -12.46
N HIS A 362 14.21 -47.44 -11.58
CA HIS A 362 13.28 -46.33 -11.78
C HIS A 362 13.39 -45.36 -10.58
N LYS A 363 13.28 -44.07 -10.85
CA LYS A 363 13.13 -43.05 -9.81
C LYS A 363 11.76 -42.40 -9.89
N LYS A 364 11.24 -42.02 -8.73
CA LYS A 364 9.98 -41.25 -8.67
C LYS A 364 10.20 -39.83 -9.22
N VAL A 365 9.28 -39.35 -10.07
CA VAL A 365 9.29 -37.97 -10.59
C VAL A 365 9.24 -36.97 -9.43
N SER A 366 8.49 -37.27 -8.36
CA SER A 366 8.45 -36.42 -7.17
C SER A 366 9.82 -36.24 -6.52
N ARG A 367 10.70 -37.26 -6.56
CA ARG A 367 12.06 -37.16 -6.02
C ARG A 367 12.95 -36.29 -6.90
N LEU A 368 12.81 -36.38 -8.24
CA LEU A 368 13.51 -35.50 -9.17
C LEU A 368 13.17 -34.03 -8.88
N PHE A 369 11.86 -33.72 -8.70
CA PHE A 369 11.43 -32.36 -8.40
C PHE A 369 12.00 -31.83 -7.08
N ILE A 370 12.12 -32.69 -6.05
CA ILE A 370 12.74 -32.32 -4.78
C ILE A 370 14.25 -32.07 -4.99
N ASP A 371 14.96 -33.01 -5.63
CA ASP A 371 16.41 -32.94 -5.87
C ASP A 371 16.79 -31.71 -6.72
N LYS A 372 15.92 -31.31 -7.64
CA LYS A 372 16.07 -30.13 -8.51
C LYS A 372 15.46 -28.84 -7.91
N LYS A 373 14.96 -28.89 -6.68
CA LYS A 373 14.34 -27.77 -5.97
C LYS A 373 13.19 -27.11 -6.76
N VAL A 374 12.42 -27.90 -7.50
CA VAL A 374 11.25 -27.44 -8.25
C VAL A 374 10.15 -27.03 -7.27
N THR A 375 9.58 -25.85 -7.43
CA THR A 375 8.53 -25.33 -6.55
C THR A 375 7.20 -26.07 -6.76
N LEU A 376 6.30 -26.02 -5.77
CA LEU A 376 4.98 -26.66 -5.88
C LEU A 376 4.19 -26.15 -7.07
N ALA A 377 4.24 -24.85 -7.34
CA ALA A 377 3.57 -24.23 -8.48
C ALA A 377 4.14 -24.72 -9.84
N GLU A 378 5.48 -24.78 -9.96
CA GLU A 378 6.14 -25.28 -11.16
C GLU A 378 5.83 -26.76 -11.39
N ARG A 379 5.73 -27.59 -10.33
CA ARG A 379 5.38 -29.03 -10.45
C ARG A 379 4.03 -29.27 -11.09
N GLN A 380 3.10 -28.32 -10.95
CA GLN A 380 1.77 -28.40 -11.55
C GLN A 380 1.74 -27.97 -13.02
N ARG A 381 2.84 -27.41 -13.54
CA ARG A 381 2.94 -26.88 -14.90
C ARG A 381 3.91 -27.67 -15.78
N ILE A 382 4.95 -28.27 -15.17
CA ILE A 382 5.98 -29.01 -15.91
C ILE A 382 5.35 -30.17 -16.68
N PRO A 383 5.55 -30.23 -18.03
CA PRO A 383 5.03 -31.32 -18.85
C PRO A 383 5.78 -32.63 -18.60
N LEU A 384 5.03 -33.70 -18.42
CA LEU A 384 5.51 -35.07 -18.57
C LEU A 384 5.06 -35.60 -19.91
N ILE A 385 5.98 -36.03 -20.75
CA ILE A 385 5.71 -36.68 -22.03
C ILE A 385 5.78 -38.18 -21.80
N ILE A 386 4.68 -38.88 -22.06
CA ILE A 386 4.57 -40.33 -21.89
C ILE A 386 4.11 -40.98 -23.17
N ASN A 387 4.52 -42.21 -23.41
CA ASN A 387 4.04 -43.05 -24.52
C ASN A 387 2.78 -43.85 -24.14
N GLN A 388 2.28 -44.68 -25.06
CA GLN A 388 1.13 -45.55 -24.84
C GLN A 388 1.25 -46.53 -23.65
N GLU A 389 2.46 -46.93 -23.32
CA GLU A 389 2.79 -47.84 -22.20
C GLU A 389 2.94 -47.09 -20.86
N ASN A 390 2.58 -45.82 -20.82
CA ASN A 390 2.83 -44.93 -19.68
C ASN A 390 4.30 -44.75 -19.29
N ALA A 391 5.25 -45.06 -20.20
CA ALA A 391 6.65 -44.83 -19.96
C ALA A 391 6.98 -43.35 -20.12
N VAL A 392 7.61 -42.74 -19.12
CA VAL A 392 8.05 -41.33 -19.15
C VAL A 392 9.23 -41.16 -20.11
N LEU A 393 9.06 -40.33 -21.12
CA LEU A 393 10.05 -40.01 -22.15
C LEU A 393 10.77 -38.70 -21.86
N ALA A 394 10.04 -37.69 -21.36
CA ALA A 394 10.62 -36.42 -20.94
C ALA A 394 9.85 -35.79 -19.77
N ILE A 395 10.52 -34.90 -19.00
CA ILE A 395 9.97 -34.16 -17.87
C ILE A 395 10.47 -32.72 -18.02
N GLY A 396 9.74 -31.86 -18.70
CA GLY A 396 10.20 -30.53 -19.06
C GLY A 396 11.66 -30.55 -19.49
N ASP A 397 12.45 -29.57 -19.02
CA ASP A 397 13.89 -29.48 -19.27
C ASP A 397 14.74 -30.31 -18.26
N LEU A 398 14.08 -31.00 -17.32
CA LEU A 398 14.77 -31.69 -16.20
C LEU A 398 15.28 -33.09 -16.56
N TYR A 399 14.61 -33.73 -17.50
CA TYR A 399 14.95 -35.08 -17.93
C TYR A 399 14.46 -35.35 -19.34
N VAL A 400 15.31 -35.95 -20.17
CA VAL A 400 14.97 -36.47 -21.50
C VAL A 400 15.61 -37.85 -21.63
N LYS A 401 14.83 -38.85 -22.03
CA LYS A 401 15.30 -40.20 -22.28
C LYS A 401 16.22 -40.22 -23.51
N GLU A 402 17.32 -41.00 -23.49
CA GLU A 402 18.32 -41.02 -24.55
C GLU A 402 17.74 -41.18 -25.96
N ASN A 403 16.78 -42.11 -26.13
CA ASN A 403 16.14 -42.37 -27.41
C ASN A 403 15.03 -41.37 -27.79
N PHE A 404 14.86 -40.29 -27.03
CA PHE A 404 13.88 -39.21 -27.28
C PHE A 404 14.57 -37.90 -27.68
N LYS A 405 15.92 -37.88 -27.68
CA LYS A 405 16.75 -36.72 -28.02
C LYS A 405 17.20 -36.67 -29.47
N GLU A 406 17.07 -37.77 -30.19
CA GLU A 406 17.52 -37.87 -31.60
C GLU A 406 16.37 -37.71 -32.57
#